data_a78757d9b014769574d7d93dc96e1114
#
_entry.id   a78757d9b014769574d7d93dc96e1114
#
_cell.length_a   1.000
_cell.length_b   1.000
_cell.length_c   1.000
_cell.angle_alpha   90.00
_cell.angle_beta   90.00
_cell.angle_gamma   90.00
#
_symmetry.space_group_name_H-M   'P 1'
#
loop_
_entity.id
_entity.type
_entity.pdbx_description
1 polymer ?
#
loop_
_entity_poly.entity_id
_entity_poly.type
_entity_poly.pdbx_seq_one_letter_code
_entity_poly.pdbx_strand_id
1 'polypeptide(L)'
;SQSISDAVSKENIVSQSCFDAAWLLENGQPKNFKINKLTSHGTKEVMLNTFTTTTPTWDGNNASGWREDILAVNGFDSRMQYGGEDRELGERLTNYGVQGIQIRYSAVAVHLEHARGYVTQDMIEKNKTIRAHTRKQNIVWTPYGIDPKEVAGDSKSVIG
;
A
#
# COMPACT_ATOMS: atom_id res chain seq x y z
N SER A 1 -10.89 -10.28 9.23
CA SER A 1 -11.91 -11.33 9.07
C SER A 1 -13.28 -10.70 8.95
N GLN A 2 -14.23 -11.38 8.33
CA GLN A 2 -15.62 -10.92 8.19
C GLN A 2 -16.23 -10.61 9.56
N SER A 3 -16.00 -11.45 10.55
CA SER A 3 -16.50 -11.26 11.94
C SER A 3 -16.06 -9.93 12.56
N ILE A 4 -14.84 -9.48 12.33
CA ILE A 4 -14.38 -8.15 12.79
C ILE A 4 -15.13 -7.05 12.02
N SER A 5 -15.25 -7.18 10.70
CA SER A 5 -15.97 -6.19 9.88
C SER A 5 -17.42 -6.03 10.30
N ASP A 6 -18.08 -7.13 10.67
CA ASP A 6 -19.47 -7.14 11.13
C ASP A 6 -19.62 -6.58 12.56
N ALA A 7 -18.59 -6.73 13.40
CA ALA A 7 -18.60 -6.26 14.78
C ALA A 7 -18.23 -4.78 14.97
N VAL A 8 -17.50 -4.18 14.00
CA VAL A 8 -17.08 -2.77 14.11
C VAL A 8 -18.25 -1.84 13.94
N SER A 9 -18.55 -1.03 14.97
CA SER A 9 -19.52 0.04 14.94
C SER A 9 -18.84 1.42 14.91
N LYS A 10 -19.63 2.47 14.69
CA LYS A 10 -19.15 3.85 14.76
C LYS A 10 -18.59 4.17 16.15
N GLU A 11 -19.22 3.67 17.21
CA GLU A 11 -18.79 3.84 18.60
C GLU A 11 -17.42 3.18 18.82
N ASN A 12 -17.17 1.99 18.26
CA ASN A 12 -15.88 1.32 18.36
C ASN A 12 -14.76 2.11 17.65
N ILE A 13 -15.08 2.79 16.55
CA ILE A 13 -14.11 3.63 15.83
C ILE A 13 -13.80 4.89 16.66
N VAL A 14 -14.82 5.58 17.17
CA VAL A 14 -14.66 6.79 17.95
C VAL A 14 -13.93 6.53 19.26
N SER A 15 -14.26 5.44 19.96
CA SER A 15 -13.58 5.03 21.21
C SER A 15 -12.23 4.36 20.98
N GLN A 16 -11.88 4.06 19.72
CA GLN A 16 -10.69 3.31 19.32
C GLN A 16 -10.64 1.87 19.86
N SER A 17 -11.71 1.34 20.43
CA SER A 17 -11.76 -0.03 20.97
C SER A 17 -11.50 -1.10 19.88
N CYS A 18 -11.81 -0.82 18.62
CA CYS A 18 -11.50 -1.71 17.49
C CYS A 18 -9.98 -1.87 17.21
N PHE A 19 -9.12 -1.12 17.88
CA PHE A 19 -7.66 -1.29 17.87
C PHE A 19 -7.14 -2.01 19.13
N ASP A 20 -8.01 -2.28 20.10
CA ASP A 20 -7.63 -3.04 21.29
C ASP A 20 -7.45 -4.53 20.97
N ALA A 21 -6.35 -5.11 21.46
CA ALA A 21 -6.00 -6.50 21.17
C ALA A 21 -7.01 -7.51 21.78
N ALA A 22 -7.56 -7.23 22.97
CA ALA A 22 -8.56 -8.08 23.60
C ALA A 22 -9.86 -8.04 22.81
N TRP A 23 -10.32 -6.83 22.46
CA TRP A 23 -11.51 -6.64 21.63
C TRP A 23 -11.40 -7.39 20.28
N LEU A 24 -10.25 -7.28 19.60
CA LEU A 24 -10.03 -7.97 18.33
C LEU A 24 -10.04 -9.49 18.47
N LEU A 25 -9.44 -10.04 19.54
CA LEU A 25 -9.45 -11.47 19.81
C LEU A 25 -10.87 -11.99 20.09
N GLU A 26 -11.66 -11.26 20.84
CA GLU A 26 -13.06 -11.57 21.14
C GLU A 26 -13.94 -11.54 19.87
N ASN A 27 -13.60 -10.67 18.90
CA ASN A 27 -14.35 -10.51 17.65
C ASN A 27 -13.75 -11.27 16.46
N GLY A 28 -12.97 -12.33 16.72
CA GLY A 28 -12.55 -13.29 15.70
C GLY A 28 -11.18 -13.07 15.07
N GLN A 29 -10.34 -12.20 15.67
CA GLN A 29 -8.92 -12.13 15.29
C GLN A 29 -8.20 -13.38 15.82
N PRO A 30 -7.53 -14.16 14.97
CA PRO A 30 -6.76 -15.30 15.44
C PRO A 30 -5.62 -14.87 16.38
N LYS A 31 -5.41 -15.62 17.46
CA LYS A 31 -4.26 -15.42 18.35
C LYS A 31 -2.98 -15.87 17.65
N ASN A 32 -2.31 -14.92 16.98
CA ASN A 32 -1.06 -15.17 16.27
C ASN A 32 -0.11 -13.97 16.43
N PHE A 33 1.08 -14.04 15.79
CA PHE A 33 2.10 -13.00 15.89
C PHE A 33 1.63 -11.59 15.43
N LYS A 34 0.53 -11.49 14.66
CA LYS A 34 -0.02 -10.20 14.21
C LYS A 34 -0.51 -9.33 15.36
N ILE A 35 -0.91 -9.94 16.48
CA ILE A 35 -1.28 -9.23 17.72
C ILE A 35 -0.11 -8.41 18.26
N ASN A 36 1.13 -8.84 18.04
CA ASN A 36 2.31 -8.08 18.46
C ASN A 36 2.35 -6.67 17.86
N LYS A 37 1.72 -6.43 16.71
CA LYS A 37 1.64 -5.09 16.12
C LYS A 37 0.84 -4.12 16.99
N LEU A 38 -0.20 -4.62 17.66
CA LEU A 38 -1.09 -3.84 18.51
C LEU A 38 -0.55 -3.67 19.94
N THR A 39 0.29 -4.60 20.39
CA THR A 39 0.81 -4.65 21.76
C THR A 39 2.26 -4.19 21.90
N SER A 40 2.90 -3.77 20.81
CA SER A 40 4.28 -3.28 20.83
C SER A 40 4.31 -1.76 20.88
N HIS A 41 4.85 -1.22 21.98
CA HIS A 41 4.98 0.21 22.21
C HIS A 41 6.39 0.57 22.69
N GLY A 42 6.79 1.82 22.50
CA GLY A 42 8.06 2.37 22.98
C GLY A 42 9.28 1.65 22.41
N THR A 43 10.22 1.26 23.26
CA THR A 43 11.48 0.62 22.84
C THR A 43 11.28 -0.69 22.10
N LYS A 44 10.26 -1.49 22.46
CA LYS A 44 9.93 -2.74 21.76
C LYS A 44 9.48 -2.46 20.32
N GLU A 45 8.68 -1.45 20.13
CA GLU A 45 8.22 -0.99 18.81
C GLU A 45 9.39 -0.58 17.91
N VAL A 46 10.28 0.27 18.42
CA VAL A 46 11.49 0.73 17.71
C VAL A 46 12.35 -0.46 17.32
N MET A 47 12.61 -1.37 18.26
CA MET A 47 13.42 -2.57 18.00
C MET A 47 12.79 -3.45 16.92
N LEU A 48 11.49 -3.70 16.97
CA LEU A 48 10.78 -4.52 15.99
C LEU A 48 10.74 -3.88 14.60
N ASN A 49 10.59 -2.56 14.51
CA ASN A 49 10.67 -1.85 13.22
C ASN A 49 12.10 -1.88 12.65
N THR A 50 13.12 -1.76 13.50
CA THR A 50 14.52 -1.73 13.08
C THR A 50 15.01 -3.11 12.62
N PHE A 51 14.67 -4.18 13.35
CA PHE A 51 15.16 -5.53 13.08
C PHE A 51 14.19 -6.38 12.24
N THR A 52 13.14 -5.79 11.68
CA THR A 52 12.26 -6.53 10.77
C THR A 52 13.01 -6.90 9.49
N THR A 53 12.85 -8.14 9.04
CA THR A 53 13.40 -8.63 7.77
C THR A 53 12.56 -8.21 6.56
N THR A 54 11.43 -7.53 6.78
CA THR A 54 10.53 -7.10 5.71
C THR A 54 11.05 -5.83 5.07
N THR A 55 11.25 -5.86 3.77
CA THR A 55 11.60 -4.66 2.99
C THR A 55 10.44 -3.66 3.02
N PRO A 56 10.70 -2.37 3.31
CA PRO A 56 9.69 -1.34 3.18
C PRO A 56 9.14 -1.29 1.75
N THR A 57 7.83 -1.25 1.64
CA THR A 57 7.14 -1.07 0.36
C THR A 57 6.06 -0.03 0.53
N TRP A 58 5.75 0.69 -0.53
CA TRP A 58 4.60 1.57 -0.55
C TRP A 58 3.33 0.70 -0.60
N ASP A 59 2.57 0.71 0.48
CA ASP A 59 1.30 -0.03 0.62
C ASP A 59 0.19 1.01 0.72
N GLY A 60 -0.67 1.11 -0.29
CA GLY A 60 -1.64 2.19 -0.45
C GLY A 60 -2.66 2.34 0.70
N ASN A 61 -2.81 1.31 1.54
CA ASN A 61 -3.66 1.36 2.72
C ASN A 61 -2.98 2.02 3.93
N ASN A 62 -1.66 2.12 3.97
CA ASN A 62 -0.89 2.73 5.07
C ASN A 62 0.51 3.12 4.61
N ALA A 63 0.59 4.16 3.78
CA ALA A 63 1.84 4.72 3.30
C ALA A 63 1.74 6.25 3.24
N SER A 64 2.86 6.91 3.47
CA SER A 64 3.01 8.34 3.32
C SER A 64 4.41 8.69 2.81
N GLY A 65 4.55 9.83 2.16
CA GLY A 65 5.81 10.36 1.65
C GLY A 65 5.73 11.86 1.45
N TRP A 66 6.86 12.48 1.21
CA TRP A 66 6.90 13.90 0.92
C TRP A 66 6.25 14.18 -0.44
N ARG A 67 5.49 15.26 -0.51
CA ARG A 67 4.81 15.69 -1.72
C ARG A 67 5.79 15.87 -2.88
N GLU A 68 6.94 16.44 -2.59
CA GLU A 68 8.00 16.74 -3.54
C GLU A 68 8.54 15.46 -4.20
N ASP A 69 8.76 14.40 -3.42
CA ASP A 69 9.22 13.10 -3.92
C ASP A 69 8.16 12.44 -4.82
N ILE A 70 6.88 12.51 -4.42
CA ILE A 70 5.77 11.97 -5.20
C ILE A 70 5.63 12.72 -6.55
N LEU A 71 5.79 14.04 -6.53
CA LEU A 71 5.77 14.85 -7.75
C LEU A 71 6.99 14.60 -8.64
N ALA A 72 8.18 14.40 -8.06
CA ALA A 72 9.41 14.12 -8.80
C ALA A 72 9.31 12.85 -9.64
N VAL A 73 8.56 11.83 -9.16
CA VAL A 73 8.30 10.60 -9.90
C VAL A 73 6.98 10.64 -10.70
N ASN A 74 6.30 11.78 -10.72
CA ASN A 74 5.04 12.05 -11.43
C ASN A 74 3.81 11.27 -10.89
N GLY A 75 3.78 10.92 -9.59
CA GLY A 75 2.63 10.30 -8.97
C GLY A 75 2.35 8.86 -9.43
N PHE A 76 1.10 8.43 -9.35
CA PHE A 76 0.66 7.10 -9.79
C PHE A 76 0.62 6.99 -11.32
N ASP A 77 0.88 5.78 -11.83
CA ASP A 77 0.75 5.47 -13.25
C ASP A 77 -0.71 5.14 -13.59
N SER A 78 -1.37 6.02 -14.34
CA SER A 78 -2.79 5.91 -14.69
C SER A 78 -3.15 4.71 -15.59
N ARG A 79 -2.16 4.05 -16.20
CA ARG A 79 -2.38 2.80 -16.94
C ARG A 79 -2.70 1.64 -16.03
N MET A 80 -2.31 1.73 -14.76
CA MET A 80 -2.52 0.69 -13.77
C MET A 80 -3.92 0.80 -13.18
N GLN A 81 -4.55 -0.34 -13.03
CA GLN A 81 -5.82 -0.49 -12.36
C GLN A 81 -5.59 -1.11 -10.98
N TYR A 82 -6.47 -2.00 -10.54
CA TYR A 82 -6.30 -2.67 -9.26
C TYR A 82 -5.17 -3.71 -9.29
N GLY A 83 -4.31 -3.66 -8.29
CA GLY A 83 -3.32 -4.70 -7.97
C GLY A 83 -1.86 -4.31 -8.23
N GLY A 84 -1.25 -3.63 -7.28
CA GLY A 84 0.16 -3.30 -7.25
C GLY A 84 0.52 -1.94 -7.84
N GLU A 85 -0.46 -1.09 -8.12
CA GLU A 85 -0.31 0.31 -8.51
C GLU A 85 0.43 1.13 -7.44
N ASP A 86 0.13 0.84 -6.19
CA ASP A 86 0.78 1.40 -5.01
C ASP A 86 2.26 0.98 -4.91
N ARG A 87 2.53 -0.30 -5.12
CA ARG A 87 3.89 -0.82 -5.11
C ARG A 87 4.74 -0.33 -6.27
N GLU A 88 4.13 -0.09 -7.43
CA GLU A 88 4.82 0.47 -8.59
C GLU A 88 5.30 1.89 -8.30
N LEU A 89 4.46 2.74 -7.69
CA LEU A 89 4.87 4.05 -7.20
C LEU A 89 6.06 3.94 -6.23
N GLY A 90 5.99 3.00 -5.27
CA GLY A 90 7.08 2.75 -4.32
C GLY A 90 8.37 2.28 -4.99
N GLU A 91 8.28 1.50 -6.06
CA GLU A 91 9.43 1.06 -6.87
C GLU A 91 10.08 2.26 -7.57
N ARG A 92 9.30 3.19 -8.14
CA ARG A 92 9.85 4.43 -8.74
C ARG A 92 10.45 5.37 -7.70
N LEU A 93 9.83 5.52 -6.54
CA LEU A 93 10.41 6.29 -5.44
C LEU A 93 11.75 5.71 -4.99
N THR A 94 11.85 4.39 -4.88
CA THR A 94 13.11 3.70 -4.55
C THR A 94 14.17 3.92 -5.63
N ASN A 95 13.79 3.80 -6.90
CA ASN A 95 14.69 4.07 -8.04
C ASN A 95 15.14 5.54 -8.08
N TYR A 96 14.31 6.47 -7.60
CA TYR A 96 14.65 7.89 -7.45
C TYR A 96 15.62 8.16 -6.31
N GLY A 97 15.80 7.20 -5.38
CA GLY A 97 16.70 7.30 -4.23
C GLY A 97 16.00 7.55 -2.89
N VAL A 98 14.68 7.55 -2.86
CA VAL A 98 13.92 7.66 -1.59
C VAL A 98 14.06 6.37 -0.79
N GLN A 99 14.47 6.50 0.46
CA GLN A 99 14.58 5.37 1.37
C GLN A 99 13.27 5.15 2.13
N GLY A 100 12.67 3.98 1.95
CA GLY A 100 11.49 3.57 2.70
C GLY A 100 11.82 3.24 4.15
N ILE A 101 10.96 3.66 5.07
CA ILE A 101 11.05 3.36 6.50
C ILE A 101 9.90 2.44 6.89
N GLN A 102 10.21 1.37 7.65
CA GLN A 102 9.17 0.50 8.20
C GLN A 102 8.51 1.12 9.41
N ILE A 103 7.18 1.23 9.34
CA ILE A 103 6.33 1.73 10.44
C ILE A 103 5.30 0.68 10.89
N ARG A 104 5.57 -0.60 10.59
CA ARG A 104 4.64 -1.73 10.81
C ARG A 104 4.11 -1.84 12.23
N TYR A 105 4.91 -1.47 13.21
CA TYR A 105 4.56 -1.53 14.63
C TYR A 105 4.19 -0.16 15.21
N SER A 106 4.40 0.93 14.46
CA SER A 106 4.08 2.32 14.87
C SER A 106 2.70 2.77 14.38
N ALA A 107 2.35 2.41 13.15
CA ALA A 107 1.10 2.79 12.51
C ALA A 107 0.31 1.54 12.09
N VAL A 108 -0.57 1.09 12.97
CA VAL A 108 -1.37 -0.11 12.76
C VAL A 108 -2.72 0.25 12.13
N ALA A 109 -3.08 -0.46 11.07
CA ALA A 109 -4.39 -0.36 10.43
C ALA A 109 -5.16 -1.68 10.58
N VAL A 110 -6.46 -1.59 10.83
CA VAL A 110 -7.38 -2.73 10.82
C VAL A 110 -8.13 -2.71 9.48
N HIS A 111 -7.90 -3.74 8.67
CA HIS A 111 -8.58 -3.88 7.39
C HIS A 111 -9.95 -4.50 7.57
N LEU A 112 -11.00 -3.79 7.15
CA LEU A 112 -12.35 -4.31 7.11
C LEU A 112 -12.57 -5.11 5.82
N GLU A 113 -13.14 -6.29 5.94
CA GLU A 113 -13.41 -7.18 4.81
C GLU A 113 -14.49 -6.61 3.89
N HIS A 114 -14.25 -6.64 2.61
CA HIS A 114 -15.23 -6.23 1.60
C HIS A 114 -15.03 -6.99 0.29
N ALA A 115 -16.10 -7.18 -0.48
CA ALA A 115 -16.05 -7.81 -1.78
C ALA A 115 -15.32 -6.92 -2.81
N ARG A 116 -14.59 -7.54 -3.74
CA ARG A 116 -13.80 -6.89 -4.80
C ARG A 116 -14.20 -7.43 -6.17
N GLY A 117 -15.49 -7.36 -6.49
CA GLY A 117 -16.05 -7.91 -7.73
C GLY A 117 -15.54 -7.27 -9.03
N TYR A 118 -14.82 -6.15 -8.94
CA TYR A 118 -14.25 -5.43 -10.08
C TYR A 118 -12.85 -5.92 -10.50
N VAL A 119 -12.24 -6.83 -9.74
CA VAL A 119 -10.87 -7.32 -10.01
C VAL A 119 -10.90 -8.40 -11.08
N THR A 120 -10.11 -8.22 -12.14
CA THR A 120 -9.93 -9.22 -13.20
C THR A 120 -8.49 -9.73 -13.26
N GLN A 121 -8.29 -10.94 -13.80
CA GLN A 121 -6.96 -11.50 -13.96
C GLN A 121 -6.10 -10.66 -14.91
N ASP A 122 -6.71 -10.11 -15.97
CA ASP A 122 -6.01 -9.28 -16.96
C ASP A 122 -5.43 -7.99 -16.34
N MET A 123 -6.17 -7.34 -15.43
CA MET A 123 -5.65 -6.20 -14.67
C MET A 123 -4.39 -6.58 -13.89
N ILE A 124 -4.43 -7.71 -13.19
CA ILE A 124 -3.30 -8.20 -12.38
C ILE A 124 -2.09 -8.51 -13.28
N GLU A 125 -2.26 -9.17 -14.40
CA GLU A 125 -1.15 -9.53 -15.32
C GLU A 125 -0.56 -8.28 -16.00
N LYS A 126 -1.41 -7.33 -16.42
CA LYS A 126 -0.97 -6.04 -16.94
C LYS A 126 -0.10 -5.29 -15.93
N ASN A 127 -0.58 -5.18 -14.69
CA ASN A 127 0.12 -4.47 -13.63
C ASN A 127 1.44 -5.16 -13.26
N LYS A 128 1.49 -6.50 -13.23
CA LYS A 128 2.74 -7.26 -13.05
C LYS A 128 3.77 -6.93 -14.14
N THR A 129 3.33 -6.82 -15.38
CA THR A 129 4.20 -6.49 -16.53
C THR A 129 4.76 -5.09 -16.40
N ILE A 130 3.94 -4.09 -16.07
CA ILE A 130 4.39 -2.70 -15.84
C ILE A 130 5.42 -2.68 -14.71
N ARG A 131 5.13 -3.28 -13.56
CA ARG A 131 6.05 -3.33 -12.41
C ARG A 131 7.37 -4.05 -12.73
N ALA A 132 7.31 -5.15 -13.46
CA ALA A 132 8.51 -5.87 -13.89
C ALA A 132 9.40 -4.97 -14.78
N HIS A 133 8.78 -4.18 -15.66
CA HIS A 133 9.47 -3.20 -16.49
C HIS A 133 10.09 -2.07 -15.66
N THR A 134 9.32 -1.47 -14.74
CA THR A 134 9.79 -0.42 -13.81
C THR A 134 11.05 -0.86 -13.06
N ARG A 135 11.05 -2.07 -12.49
CA ARG A 135 12.21 -2.62 -11.77
C ARG A 135 13.39 -2.92 -12.68
N LYS A 136 13.14 -3.59 -13.82
CA LYS A 136 14.22 -4.02 -14.72
C LYS A 136 14.96 -2.84 -15.35
N GLN A 137 14.26 -1.75 -15.63
CA GLN A 137 14.81 -0.56 -16.29
C GLN A 137 15.16 0.57 -15.31
N ASN A 138 15.00 0.36 -14.01
CA ASN A 138 15.18 1.38 -12.98
C ASN A 138 14.40 2.68 -13.30
N ILE A 139 13.16 2.53 -13.76
CA ILE A 139 12.33 3.68 -14.15
C ILE A 139 12.02 4.51 -12.91
N VAL A 140 12.27 5.81 -13.01
CA VAL A 140 12.00 6.81 -11.96
C VAL A 140 10.70 7.54 -12.23
N TRP A 141 10.43 7.91 -13.46
CA TRP A 141 9.34 8.79 -13.84
C TRP A 141 8.38 8.10 -14.81
N THR A 142 7.06 8.27 -14.63
CA THR A 142 6.06 7.76 -15.57
C THR A 142 5.48 8.89 -16.42
N PRO A 143 5.31 8.72 -17.76
CA PRO A 143 4.61 9.70 -18.60
C PRO A 143 3.09 9.68 -18.41
N TYR A 144 2.56 8.74 -17.61
CA TYR A 144 1.14 8.53 -17.37
C TYR A 144 0.70 8.96 -15.98
N GLY A 145 1.41 9.93 -15.39
CA GLY A 145 1.16 10.41 -14.03
C GLY A 145 0.33 11.70 -13.98
N ILE A 146 0.70 12.56 -13.03
CA ILE A 146 0.02 13.84 -12.75
C ILE A 146 0.19 14.83 -13.91
N ASP A 147 1.39 14.86 -14.51
CA ASP A 147 1.71 15.66 -15.68
C ASP A 147 1.97 14.74 -16.88
N PRO A 148 0.95 14.42 -17.68
CA PRO A 148 1.10 13.51 -18.80
C PRO A 148 1.94 14.21 -19.91
N LYS A 149 3.13 13.69 -20.17
CA LYS A 149 3.89 14.07 -21.36
C LYS A 149 3.41 13.22 -22.53
N GLU A 150 3.22 13.84 -23.69
CA GLU A 150 2.97 13.09 -24.91
C GLU A 150 4.11 12.09 -25.13
N VAL A 151 3.79 10.81 -25.10
CA VAL A 151 4.74 9.76 -25.46
C VAL A 151 4.86 9.80 -26.98
N ALA A 152 5.99 10.26 -27.48
CA ALA A 152 6.28 10.27 -28.91
C ALA A 152 6.14 8.84 -29.47
N GLY A 153 5.01 8.55 -30.11
CA GLY A 153 4.74 7.26 -30.77
C GLY A 153 3.36 6.65 -30.59
N ASP A 154 2.56 7.07 -29.61
CA ASP A 154 1.23 6.47 -29.35
C ASP A 154 0.05 7.27 -29.97
N SER A 155 0.27 7.94 -31.07
CA SER A 155 -0.80 8.59 -31.83
C SER A 155 -1.57 7.63 -32.77
N LYS A 156 -2.00 6.47 -32.24
CA LYS A 156 -3.03 5.63 -32.92
C LYS A 156 -3.76 4.80 -31.91
N SER A 157 -4.94 5.22 -31.54
CA SER A 157 -6.12 4.48 -31.08
C SER A 157 -6.74 5.02 -29.79
N VAL A 158 -7.31 6.22 -29.83
CA VAL A 158 -8.49 6.54 -29.00
C VAL A 158 -9.42 7.39 -29.85
N ILE A 159 -10.11 6.78 -30.80
CA ILE A 159 -11.44 7.19 -31.29
C ILE A 159 -12.13 5.90 -31.76
N GLY A 160 -13.18 5.48 -31.04
CA GLY A 160 -14.04 4.37 -31.36
C GLY A 160 -14.96 4.09 -30.21
#